data_0e9bc644e0b10e2c98e9ae133df2124f
#
_entry.id   0e9bc644e0b10e2c98e9ae133df2124f
#
_cell.length_a   1.000
_cell.length_b   1.000
_cell.length_c   1.000
_cell.angle_alpha   90.00
_cell.angle_beta   90.00
_cell.angle_gamma   90.00
#
_symmetry.space_group_name_H-M   'P 1'
#
loop_
_entity.id
_entity.type
_entity.pdbx_description
1 polymer ?
#
loop_
_entity_poly.entity_id
_entity_poly.type
_entity_poly.pdbx_seq_one_letter_code
_entity_poly.pdbx_strand_id
1 'polypeptide(L)'
;MWADAGTAPDRSVLRADYQTAGRGRLDRRWEAPSGASLLASILFLAPPPVPTKLTQAVGRAALDAIEAVAERDLTGRLALKWPNDVLLDGRKVAGVLAQRSVRTAAVVVGLGLNVAWAPDDAASLVDD
;
A
#
# COMPACT_ATOMS: atom_id res chain seq x y z
N MET A 1 -6.86 15.71 6.29
CA MET A 1 -6.69 14.22 6.42
C MET A 1 -7.80 13.70 7.30
N TRP A 2 -8.48 12.64 6.90
CA TRP A 2 -9.59 12.08 7.70
C TRP A 2 -9.16 11.66 9.12
N ALA A 3 -7.89 11.28 9.29
CA ALA A 3 -7.31 10.95 10.58
C ALA A 3 -7.34 12.11 11.59
N ASP A 4 -7.38 13.35 11.12
CA ASP A 4 -7.37 14.53 11.97
C ASP A 4 -8.75 14.86 12.55
N ALA A 5 -9.79 14.21 12.06
CA ALA A 5 -11.16 14.41 12.58
C ALA A 5 -11.35 13.87 14.00
N GLY A 6 -10.43 13.02 14.49
CA GLY A 6 -10.47 12.49 15.85
C GLY A 6 -11.57 11.46 16.09
N THR A 7 -12.23 10.98 15.03
CA THR A 7 -13.38 10.08 15.12
C THR A 7 -13.05 8.64 14.75
N ALA A 8 -11.94 8.40 14.08
CA ALA A 8 -11.53 7.06 13.65
C ALA A 8 -10.68 6.39 14.73
N PRO A 9 -11.01 5.15 15.12
CA PRO A 9 -10.15 4.39 16.05
C PRO A 9 -8.77 4.09 15.47
N ASP A 10 -7.82 3.81 16.36
CA ASP A 10 -6.51 3.32 15.96
C ASP A 10 -6.65 2.07 15.08
N ARG A 11 -5.82 1.98 14.05
CA ARG A 11 -5.79 0.91 13.05
C ARG A 11 -7.05 0.78 12.21
N SER A 12 -7.85 1.85 12.11
CA SER A 12 -8.92 1.93 11.13
C SER A 12 -8.35 1.82 9.72
N VAL A 13 -9.09 1.15 8.85
CA VAL A 13 -8.75 0.98 7.45
C VAL A 13 -9.80 1.67 6.59
N LEU A 14 -9.35 2.52 5.68
CA LEU A 14 -10.18 3.14 4.66
C LEU A 14 -9.81 2.51 3.31
N ARG A 15 -10.81 1.97 2.61
CA ARG A 15 -10.62 1.41 1.27
C ARG A 15 -11.37 2.26 0.25
N ALA A 16 -10.78 2.43 -0.92
CA ALA A 16 -11.41 3.11 -2.05
C ALA A 16 -11.35 2.25 -3.30
N ASP A 17 -12.33 2.38 -4.17
CA ASP A 17 -12.33 1.72 -5.49
C ASP A 17 -11.54 2.53 -6.52
N TYR A 18 -11.44 3.84 -6.32
CA TYR A 18 -10.76 4.77 -7.22
C TYR A 18 -10.20 5.96 -6.44
N GLN A 19 -9.08 6.50 -6.90
CA GLN A 19 -8.48 7.71 -6.36
C GLN A 19 -8.34 8.77 -7.44
N THR A 20 -8.71 10.01 -7.12
CA THR A 20 -8.52 11.16 -8.00
C THR A 20 -7.14 11.80 -7.85
N ALA A 21 -6.46 11.56 -6.73
CA ALA A 21 -5.18 12.18 -6.39
C ALA A 21 -4.26 11.19 -5.66
N GLY A 22 -4.15 9.96 -6.20
CA GLY A 22 -3.27 8.95 -5.63
C GLY A 22 -1.81 9.38 -5.67
N ARG A 23 -1.07 9.15 -4.57
CA ARG A 23 0.32 9.58 -4.42
C ARG A 23 1.26 8.40 -4.21
N GLY A 24 2.44 8.52 -4.83
CA GLY A 24 3.61 7.73 -4.49
C GLY A 24 4.66 8.60 -3.82
N ARG A 25 5.85 8.06 -3.57
CA ARG A 25 6.99 8.81 -3.04
C ARG A 25 7.49 9.84 -4.05
N LEU A 26 8.13 10.91 -3.54
CA LEU A 26 8.81 11.91 -4.36
C LEU A 26 7.88 12.55 -5.40
N ASP A 27 6.66 12.90 -4.95
CA ASP A 27 5.63 13.54 -5.80
C ASP A 27 5.18 12.70 -6.99
N ARG A 28 5.48 11.41 -7.01
CA ARG A 28 4.93 10.50 -8.02
C ARG A 28 3.45 10.30 -7.79
N ARG A 29 2.75 10.01 -8.88
CA ARG A 29 1.31 9.71 -8.84
C ARG A 29 1.10 8.20 -8.83
N TRP A 30 0.08 7.79 -8.09
CA TRP A 30 -0.42 6.42 -8.14
C TRP A 30 -1.75 6.43 -8.87
N GLU A 31 -1.81 5.80 -10.02
CA GLU A 31 -3.00 5.75 -10.87
C GLU A 31 -3.40 4.32 -11.14
N ALA A 32 -4.71 4.09 -11.16
CA ALA A 32 -5.29 2.79 -11.50
C ALA A 32 -6.73 2.99 -11.97
N PRO A 33 -7.22 2.16 -12.92
CA PRO A 33 -8.62 2.15 -13.27
C PRO A 33 -9.49 1.80 -12.06
N SER A 34 -10.74 2.29 -12.07
CA SER A 34 -11.68 2.01 -10.99
C SER A 34 -11.87 0.50 -10.79
N GLY A 35 -11.76 0.05 -9.54
CA GLY A 35 -11.98 -1.35 -9.17
C GLY A 35 -10.87 -2.32 -9.54
N ALA A 36 -9.77 -1.85 -10.13
CA ALA A 36 -8.69 -2.72 -10.62
C ALA A 36 -7.58 -2.96 -9.59
N SER A 37 -7.57 -2.23 -8.49
CA SER A 37 -6.52 -2.27 -7.48
C SER A 37 -7.12 -2.29 -6.08
N LEU A 38 -6.36 -2.81 -5.13
CA LEU A 38 -6.64 -2.56 -3.72
C LEU A 38 -5.99 -1.23 -3.34
N LEU A 39 -6.81 -0.26 -2.96
CA LEU A 39 -6.38 1.05 -2.49
C LEU A 39 -6.84 1.19 -1.04
N ALA A 40 -5.92 1.09 -0.11
CA ALA A 40 -6.23 1.08 1.31
C ALA A 40 -5.32 2.04 2.07
N SER A 41 -5.87 2.65 3.12
CA SER A 41 -5.12 3.49 4.06
C SER A 41 -5.37 2.99 5.47
N ILE A 42 -4.30 2.85 6.25
CA ILE A 42 -4.36 2.37 7.62
C ILE A 42 -3.92 3.49 8.55
N LEU A 43 -4.74 3.78 9.55
CA LEU A 43 -4.47 4.82 10.53
C LEU A 43 -3.72 4.25 11.73
N PHE A 44 -2.60 4.89 12.08
CA PHE A 44 -1.87 4.62 13.31
C PHE A 44 -1.86 5.87 14.18
N LEU A 45 -2.59 5.85 15.29
CA LEU A 45 -2.71 7.02 16.19
C LEU A 45 -1.45 7.20 17.04
N ALA A 46 -0.78 6.11 17.41
CA ALA A 46 0.45 6.11 18.20
C ALA A 46 1.53 5.31 17.48
N PRO A 47 2.10 5.85 16.37
CA PRO A 47 3.09 5.11 15.59
C PRO A 47 4.41 4.96 16.34
N PRO A 48 5.26 3.97 15.95
CA PRO A 48 6.60 3.86 16.50
C PRO A 48 7.44 5.10 16.14
N PRO A 49 8.53 5.39 16.90
CA PRO A 49 9.37 6.56 16.64
C PRO A 49 10.03 6.57 15.26
N VAL A 50 10.21 5.39 14.65
CA VAL A 50 10.83 5.26 13.32
C VAL A 50 9.75 4.90 12.30
N PRO A 51 9.27 5.88 11.49
CA PRO A 51 8.16 5.65 10.54
C PRO A 51 8.44 4.58 9.49
N THR A 52 9.70 4.38 9.10
CA THR A 52 10.08 3.34 8.13
C THR A 52 9.74 1.94 8.61
N LYS A 53 9.67 1.70 9.92
CA LYS A 53 9.23 0.41 10.46
C LYS A 53 7.77 0.11 10.13
N LEU A 54 6.92 1.13 10.08
CA LEU A 54 5.53 0.95 9.65
C LEU A 54 5.43 0.59 8.18
N THR A 55 6.18 1.26 7.31
CA THR A 55 6.15 0.93 5.87
C THR A 55 6.68 -0.47 5.62
N GLN A 56 7.72 -0.88 6.34
CA GLN A 56 8.26 -2.24 6.25
C GLN A 56 7.24 -3.28 6.74
N ALA A 57 6.59 -3.02 7.87
CA ALA A 57 5.58 -3.93 8.41
C ALA A 57 4.37 -4.07 7.48
N VAL A 58 3.88 -2.98 6.93
CA VAL A 58 2.76 -3.01 5.98
C VAL A 58 3.16 -3.69 4.67
N GLY A 59 4.36 -3.42 4.17
CA GLY A 59 4.90 -4.10 2.99
C GLY A 59 5.01 -5.61 3.20
N ARG A 60 5.50 -6.03 4.35
CA ARG A 60 5.59 -7.47 4.70
C ARG A 60 4.20 -8.10 4.82
N ALA A 61 3.28 -7.40 5.48
CA ALA A 61 1.90 -7.86 5.59
C ALA A 61 1.23 -7.98 4.23
N ALA A 62 1.49 -7.05 3.32
CA ALA A 62 0.98 -7.10 1.95
C ALA A 62 1.53 -8.32 1.20
N LEU A 63 2.84 -8.58 1.31
CA LEU A 63 3.45 -9.76 0.71
C LEU A 63 2.81 -11.04 1.24
N ASP A 64 2.66 -11.17 2.55
CA ASP A 64 2.05 -12.34 3.17
C ASP A 64 0.59 -12.52 2.73
N ALA A 65 -0.16 -11.42 2.62
CA ALA A 65 -1.55 -11.45 2.16
C ALA A 65 -1.63 -11.88 0.68
N ILE A 66 -0.74 -11.39 -0.16
CA ILE A 66 -0.67 -11.79 -1.58
C ILE A 66 -0.44 -13.29 -1.69
N GLU A 67 0.53 -13.82 -0.95
CA GLU A 67 0.79 -15.27 -0.95
C GLU A 67 -0.41 -16.08 -0.51
N ALA A 68 -1.16 -15.58 0.48
CA ALA A 68 -2.32 -16.27 1.04
C ALA A 68 -3.52 -16.31 0.09
N VAL A 69 -3.72 -15.27 -0.74
CA VAL A 69 -4.93 -15.15 -1.57
C VAL A 69 -4.68 -15.44 -3.05
N ALA A 70 -3.43 -15.51 -3.49
CA ALA A 70 -3.12 -15.76 -4.89
C ALA A 70 -3.65 -17.12 -5.33
N GLU A 71 -4.30 -17.15 -6.48
CA GLU A 71 -4.83 -18.38 -7.07
C GLU A 71 -3.75 -19.21 -7.78
N ARG A 72 -2.58 -18.63 -7.96
CA ARG A 72 -1.42 -19.28 -8.56
C ARG A 72 -0.27 -19.35 -7.56
N ASP A 73 0.65 -20.28 -7.78
CA ASP A 73 1.83 -20.40 -6.92
C ASP A 73 2.80 -19.26 -7.19
N LEU A 74 3.00 -18.43 -6.19
CA LEU A 74 3.95 -17.31 -6.23
C LEU A 74 5.21 -17.56 -5.39
N THR A 75 5.43 -18.80 -4.97
CA THR A 75 6.59 -19.17 -4.14
C THR A 75 7.89 -18.72 -4.80
N GLY A 76 8.70 -17.95 -4.07
CA GLY A 76 9.99 -17.46 -4.56
C GLY A 76 9.91 -16.33 -5.57
N ARG A 77 8.71 -15.86 -5.91
CA ARG A 77 8.50 -14.81 -6.92
C ARG A 77 8.24 -13.44 -6.32
N LEU A 78 7.88 -13.37 -5.03
CA LEU A 78 7.61 -12.13 -4.31
C LEU A 78 8.83 -11.69 -3.51
N ALA A 79 9.11 -10.40 -3.50
CA ALA A 79 10.20 -9.82 -2.73
C ALA A 79 9.82 -8.43 -2.21
N LEU A 80 10.43 -8.04 -1.11
CA LEU A 80 10.34 -6.68 -0.61
C LEU A 80 11.52 -5.87 -1.16
N LYS A 81 11.23 -4.69 -1.70
CA LYS A 81 12.24 -3.71 -2.08
C LYS A 81 12.16 -2.54 -1.12
N TRP A 82 13.21 -2.41 -0.32
CA TRP A 82 13.28 -1.33 0.66
C TRP A 82 13.21 0.04 -0.02
N PRO A 83 12.52 1.03 0.54
CA PRO A 83 11.84 0.96 1.84
C PRO A 83 10.37 0.56 1.74
N ASN A 84 9.74 0.48 0.57
CA ASN A 84 8.30 0.54 0.52
C ASN A 84 7.64 -0.14 -0.70
N ASP A 85 8.35 -1.01 -1.39
CA ASP A 85 7.80 -1.70 -2.56
C ASP A 85 7.71 -3.22 -2.34
N VAL A 86 6.66 -3.82 -2.92
CA VAL A 86 6.56 -5.28 -3.09
C VAL A 86 6.74 -5.57 -4.57
N LEU A 87 7.62 -6.51 -4.88
CA LEU A 87 7.91 -6.92 -6.26
C LEU A 87 7.37 -8.32 -6.53
N LEU A 88 6.86 -8.52 -7.71
CA LEU A 88 6.52 -9.82 -8.29
C LEU A 88 7.37 -10.01 -9.54
N ASP A 89 8.21 -11.03 -9.53
CA ASP A 89 9.18 -11.29 -10.62
C ASP A 89 10.04 -10.06 -10.95
N GLY A 90 10.45 -9.31 -9.92
CA GLY A 90 11.28 -8.13 -10.08
C GLY A 90 10.54 -6.86 -10.50
N ARG A 91 9.21 -6.92 -10.71
CA ARG A 91 8.39 -5.78 -11.13
C ARG A 91 7.45 -5.37 -9.99
N LYS A 92 7.23 -4.08 -9.81
CA LYS A 92 6.42 -3.55 -8.71
C LYS A 92 4.97 -4.01 -8.82
N VAL A 93 4.48 -4.70 -7.79
CA VAL A 93 3.09 -5.13 -7.67
C VAL A 93 2.35 -4.33 -6.61
N ALA A 94 3.04 -3.78 -5.63
CA ALA A 94 2.46 -2.95 -4.59
C ALA A 94 3.43 -1.87 -4.13
N GLY A 95 2.89 -0.75 -3.68
CA GLY A 95 3.63 0.33 -3.07
C GLY A 95 3.01 0.75 -1.75
N VAL A 96 3.84 1.19 -0.82
CA VAL A 96 3.44 1.64 0.51
C VAL A 96 3.95 3.06 0.72
N LEU A 97 3.10 3.94 1.20
CA LEU A 97 3.46 5.33 1.51
C LEU A 97 2.94 5.73 2.88
N ALA A 98 3.83 6.17 3.76
CA ALA A 98 3.45 6.71 5.05
C ALA A 98 3.37 8.24 4.98
N GLN A 99 2.30 8.80 5.52
CA GLN A 99 2.10 10.24 5.64
C GLN A 99 1.79 10.59 7.09
N ARG A 100 2.58 11.51 7.64
CA ARG A 100 2.38 11.99 9.02
C ARG A 100 1.40 13.17 9.00
N SER A 101 0.48 13.18 9.97
CA SER A 101 -0.36 14.34 10.20
C SER A 101 0.50 15.52 10.66
N VAL A 102 0.19 16.72 10.18
CA VAL A 102 0.81 17.97 10.67
C VAL A 102 0.16 18.48 11.95
N ARG A 103 -1.00 17.92 12.34
CA ARG A 103 -1.79 18.38 13.49
C ARG A 103 -1.67 17.46 14.70
N THR A 104 -1.42 16.18 14.46
CA THR A 104 -1.37 15.15 15.50
C THR A 104 -0.13 14.29 15.32
N ALA A 105 0.07 13.31 16.22
CA ALA A 105 1.14 12.33 16.07
C ALA A 105 0.76 11.19 15.10
N ALA A 106 -0.45 11.22 14.56
CA ALA A 106 -0.95 10.12 13.73
C ALA A 106 -0.17 9.98 12.41
N VAL A 107 -0.05 8.75 11.96
CA VAL A 107 0.50 8.39 10.66
C VAL A 107 -0.54 7.59 9.89
N VAL A 108 -0.75 7.91 8.63
CA VAL A 108 -1.56 7.11 7.70
C VAL A 108 -0.62 6.40 6.74
N VAL A 109 -0.76 5.09 6.67
CA VAL A 109 0.03 4.27 5.75
C VAL A 109 -0.89 3.84 4.60
N GLY A 110 -0.60 4.35 3.41
CA GLY A 110 -1.30 3.98 2.18
C GLY A 110 -0.68 2.75 1.55
N LEU A 111 -1.52 1.87 1.06
CA LEU A 111 -1.14 0.69 0.28
C LEU A 111 -1.88 0.71 -1.05
N GLY A 112 -1.12 0.66 -2.14
CA GLY A 112 -1.65 0.41 -3.47
C GLY A 112 -1.17 -0.95 -3.96
N LEU A 113 -2.09 -1.84 -4.28
CA LEU A 113 -1.79 -3.18 -4.79
C LEU A 113 -2.44 -3.36 -6.15
N ASN A 114 -1.63 -3.66 -7.16
CA ASN A 114 -2.10 -3.95 -8.51
C ASN A 114 -2.71 -5.35 -8.55
N VAL A 115 -4.03 -5.44 -8.65
CA VAL A 115 -4.75 -6.72 -8.67
C VAL A 115 -5.03 -7.16 -10.11
N ALA A 116 -5.87 -6.43 -10.83
CA ALA A 116 -6.33 -6.79 -12.17
C ALA A 116 -5.69 -5.95 -13.28
N TRP A 117 -4.86 -4.98 -12.91
CA TRP A 117 -4.22 -4.07 -13.85
C TRP A 117 -2.90 -3.55 -13.27
N ALA A 118 -1.97 -3.27 -14.12
CA ALA A 118 -0.73 -2.58 -13.77
C ALA A 118 -0.25 -1.72 -14.92
N PRO A 119 0.50 -0.65 -14.65
CA PRO A 119 1.24 0.06 -15.70
C PRO A 119 2.23 -0.89 -16.41
N ASP A 120 2.69 -0.51 -17.59
CA ASP A 120 3.54 -1.36 -18.44
C ASP A 120 4.83 -1.83 -17.75
N ASP A 121 5.37 -1.01 -16.84
CA ASP A 121 6.62 -1.32 -16.12
C ASP A 121 6.40 -2.02 -14.77
N ALA A 122 5.16 -2.36 -14.45
CA ALA A 122 4.78 -2.96 -13.17
C ALA A 122 4.11 -4.33 -13.38
N ALA A 123 3.77 -5.00 -12.29
CA ALA A 123 3.09 -6.29 -12.31
C ALA A 123 1.74 -6.21 -11.62
N SER A 124 0.82 -7.12 -11.97
CA SER A 124 -0.46 -7.31 -11.29
C SER A 124 -0.61 -8.76 -10.84
N LEU A 125 -1.53 -8.99 -9.89
CA LEU A 125 -1.78 -10.35 -9.38
C LEU A 125 -2.46 -11.24 -10.41
N VAL A 126 -3.36 -10.65 -11.19
CA VAL A 126 -4.02 -11.35 -12.30
C VAL A 126 -3.16 -11.11 -13.53
N ASP A 127 -2.47 -12.15 -13.96
CA ASP A 127 -1.60 -12.10 -15.12
C ASP A 127 -2.36 -12.56 -16.34
N ASP A 128 -2.14 -11.90 -17.42
CA ASP A 128 -2.78 -12.23 -18.71
C ASP A 128 -2.03 -13.36 -19.42
#